data_05c3724c0bc0ebb8dd4611d48a4b37b5
#
_entry.id   05c3724c0bc0ebb8dd4611d48a4b37b5
#
_cell.length_a   1.000
_cell.length_b   1.000
_cell.length_c   1.000
_cell.angle_alpha   90.00
_cell.angle_beta   90.00
_cell.angle_gamma   90.00
#
_symmetry.space_group_name_H-M   'P 1'
#
loop_
_entity.id
_entity.type
_entity.pdbx_description
1 polymer ?
#
loop_
_entity_poly.entity_id
_entity_poly.type
_entity_poly.pdbx_seq_one_letter_code
_entity_poly.pdbx_strand_id
1 'polypeptide(L)'
;MENSEKKIKFEMHFHTDESSPCGKVPAKQGVNMYMENGYNGLVVTDHFSENVWGGPEKDWNQVCEGFLQGYRNAKKASEGTDFQILLGMEIRFPHDENDFLVYGISEEFLKNHPWIYRKELPELYQIAEEEGLFIVQAHPYRSMCFQADVRYLHGIEVFNGNPRHQSHNEKALETAEKYHLVQTKGSDFHQPEDIGVWTELPEMPEMPENEKMLVRILKDMK
;
A
#
# COMPACT_ATOMS: atom_id res chain seq x y z
N MET A 1 3.44 -33.93 15.26
CA MET A 1 3.28 -33.32 13.93
C MET A 1 2.94 -31.86 14.24
N GLU A 2 3.93 -31.00 14.13
CA GLU A 2 3.70 -29.55 14.24
C GLU A 2 2.77 -29.15 13.12
N ASN A 3 1.60 -28.64 13.46
CA ASN A 3 0.76 -27.92 12.50
C ASN A 3 1.58 -26.69 12.11
N SER A 4 2.25 -26.72 10.97
CA SER A 4 2.80 -25.48 10.40
C SER A 4 1.60 -24.63 9.98
N GLU A 5 1.26 -23.66 10.81
CA GLU A 5 0.27 -22.63 10.47
C GLU A 5 0.63 -22.07 9.09
N LYS A 6 -0.26 -22.17 8.15
CA LYS A 6 -0.04 -21.75 6.76
C LYS A 6 -0.08 -20.23 6.75
N LYS A 7 1.09 -19.61 6.78
CA LYS A 7 1.22 -18.15 6.74
C LYS A 7 0.77 -17.63 5.37
N ILE A 8 -0.05 -16.60 5.38
CA ILE A 8 -0.53 -15.91 4.18
C ILE A 8 0.52 -14.88 3.76
N LYS A 9 1.00 -15.00 2.52
CA LYS A 9 1.96 -14.07 1.93
C LYS A 9 1.22 -12.99 1.17
N PHE A 10 1.34 -11.74 1.61
CA PHE A 10 0.68 -10.61 0.97
C PHE A 10 1.69 -9.53 0.61
N GLU A 11 1.68 -9.09 -0.66
CA GLU A 11 2.43 -7.92 -1.09
C GLU A 11 1.65 -6.66 -0.67
N MET A 12 2.31 -5.77 0.07
CA MET A 12 1.65 -4.60 0.63
C MET A 12 2.00 -3.29 -0.08
N HIS A 13 2.97 -3.31 -1.02
CA HIS A 13 3.45 -2.12 -1.71
C HIS A 13 3.74 -2.40 -3.19
N PHE A 14 2.72 -2.26 -4.02
CA PHE A 14 2.75 -2.67 -5.43
C PHE A 14 2.27 -1.55 -6.35
N HIS A 15 3.07 -1.24 -7.37
CA HIS A 15 2.78 -0.24 -8.39
C HIS A 15 2.53 -0.88 -9.76
N THR A 16 1.68 -0.21 -10.55
CA THR A 16 1.35 -0.58 -11.92
C THR A 16 1.84 0.48 -12.92
N ASP A 17 2.10 0.11 -14.16
CA ASP A 17 2.45 1.08 -15.19
C ASP A 17 1.23 1.88 -15.69
N GLU A 18 0.02 1.39 -15.41
CA GLU A 18 -1.22 2.06 -15.77
C GLU A 18 -1.49 3.32 -14.94
N SER A 19 -1.07 3.32 -13.66
CA SER A 19 -1.45 4.39 -12.71
C SER A 19 -0.25 5.05 -12.01
N SER A 20 0.93 4.43 -12.06
CA SER A 20 2.18 5.00 -11.52
C SER A 20 3.20 5.26 -12.62
N PRO A 21 3.57 6.52 -12.91
CA PRO A 21 4.49 6.85 -14.02
C PRO A 21 5.88 6.20 -13.92
N CYS A 22 6.31 5.80 -12.73
CA CYS A 22 7.56 5.10 -12.48
C CYS A 22 7.44 3.57 -12.60
N GLY A 23 6.22 3.03 -12.55
CA GLY A 23 5.93 1.62 -12.83
C GLY A 23 6.32 1.25 -14.26
N LYS A 24 6.86 0.03 -14.45
CA LYS A 24 7.30 -0.48 -15.75
C LYS A 24 6.65 -1.81 -16.11
N VAL A 25 5.74 -2.26 -15.29
CA VAL A 25 5.09 -3.57 -15.44
C VAL A 25 3.58 -3.37 -15.41
N PRO A 26 2.86 -3.78 -16.48
CA PRO A 26 1.41 -3.77 -16.48
C PRO A 26 0.84 -4.61 -15.34
N ALA A 27 -0.26 -4.16 -14.74
CA ALA A 27 -0.92 -4.82 -13.63
C ALA A 27 -1.11 -6.33 -13.88
N LYS A 28 -1.58 -6.71 -15.06
CA LYS A 28 -1.78 -8.12 -15.44
C LYS A 28 -0.49 -8.94 -15.35
N GLN A 29 0.63 -8.40 -15.83
CA GLN A 29 1.91 -9.10 -15.80
C GLN A 29 2.41 -9.23 -14.35
N GLY A 30 2.35 -8.14 -13.57
CA GLY A 30 2.74 -8.16 -12.17
C GLY A 30 1.94 -9.17 -11.36
N VAL A 31 0.60 -9.17 -11.47
CA VAL A 31 -0.27 -10.15 -10.81
C VAL A 31 0.13 -11.59 -11.12
N ASN A 32 0.39 -11.92 -12.39
CA ASN A 32 0.85 -13.26 -12.77
C ASN A 32 2.17 -13.63 -12.11
N MET A 33 3.13 -12.70 -12.07
CA MET A 33 4.43 -12.91 -11.42
C MET A 33 4.26 -13.22 -9.92
N TYR A 34 3.39 -12.49 -9.21
CA TYR A 34 3.12 -12.73 -7.79
C TYR A 34 2.43 -14.08 -7.55
N MET A 35 1.46 -14.45 -8.38
CA MET A 35 0.83 -15.79 -8.33
C MET A 35 1.86 -16.91 -8.54
N GLU A 36 2.73 -16.79 -9.54
CA GLU A 36 3.78 -17.76 -9.86
C GLU A 36 4.81 -17.91 -8.73
N ASN A 37 5.01 -16.84 -7.93
CA ASN A 37 5.91 -16.84 -6.78
C ASN A 37 5.22 -17.22 -5.45
N GLY A 38 3.99 -17.74 -5.52
CA GLY A 38 3.29 -18.32 -4.37
C GLY A 38 2.76 -17.31 -3.36
N TYR A 39 2.50 -16.07 -3.78
CA TYR A 39 1.77 -15.12 -2.97
C TYR A 39 0.28 -15.45 -2.97
N ASN A 40 -0.43 -15.00 -1.94
CA ASN A 40 -1.86 -15.19 -1.80
C ASN A 40 -2.67 -13.97 -2.25
N GLY A 41 -2.03 -12.81 -2.34
CA GLY A 41 -2.63 -11.57 -2.80
C GLY A 41 -1.68 -10.39 -2.75
N LEU A 42 -2.17 -9.25 -3.19
CA LEU A 42 -1.46 -7.99 -3.14
C LEU A 42 -2.42 -6.80 -2.95
N VAL A 43 -1.88 -5.70 -2.45
CA VAL A 43 -2.56 -4.40 -2.42
C VAL A 43 -1.96 -3.53 -3.52
N VAL A 44 -2.78 -3.06 -4.45
CA VAL A 44 -2.36 -2.07 -5.44
C VAL A 44 -2.29 -0.71 -4.74
N THR A 45 -1.09 -0.15 -4.65
CA THR A 45 -0.78 1.09 -3.94
C THR A 45 -0.14 2.11 -4.87
N ASP A 46 -0.74 2.32 -6.04
CA ASP A 46 -0.24 3.28 -7.01
C ASP A 46 -0.09 4.69 -6.40
N HIS A 47 0.83 5.48 -6.94
CA HIS A 47 1.11 6.82 -6.46
C HIS A 47 -0.10 7.76 -6.56
N PHE A 48 -0.42 8.42 -5.45
CA PHE A 48 -1.53 9.34 -5.35
C PHE A 48 -1.08 10.70 -4.82
N SER A 49 -0.69 11.59 -5.73
CA SER A 49 -0.14 12.90 -5.41
C SER A 49 -0.49 13.94 -6.48
N GLU A 50 -0.37 15.22 -6.12
CA GLU A 50 -0.57 16.34 -7.06
C GLU A 50 0.42 16.30 -8.23
N ASN A 51 1.65 15.84 -7.99
CA ASN A 51 2.66 15.72 -9.03
C ASN A 51 2.30 14.71 -10.13
N VAL A 52 1.52 13.68 -9.79
CA VAL A 52 1.08 12.64 -10.72
C VAL A 52 -0.27 13.02 -11.36
N TRP A 53 -1.21 13.50 -10.55
CA TRP A 53 -2.60 13.63 -10.96
C TRP A 53 -3.06 15.09 -11.19
N GLY A 54 -2.25 16.08 -10.83
CA GLY A 54 -2.57 17.50 -10.95
C GLY A 54 -3.43 18.00 -9.79
N GLY A 55 -3.80 19.28 -9.86
CA GLY A 55 -4.58 19.97 -8.84
C GLY A 55 -6.05 20.17 -9.22
N PRO A 56 -6.74 21.09 -8.52
CA PRO A 56 -8.18 21.34 -8.69
C PRO A 56 -8.64 21.81 -10.06
N GLU A 57 -7.70 22.09 -10.96
CA GLU A 57 -7.98 22.41 -12.37
C GLU A 57 -8.37 21.15 -13.19
N LYS A 58 -8.13 19.95 -12.65
CA LYS A 58 -8.48 18.67 -13.28
C LYS A 58 -9.90 18.25 -12.92
N ASP A 59 -10.52 17.47 -13.78
CA ASP A 59 -11.77 16.78 -13.44
C ASP A 59 -11.49 15.64 -12.46
N TRP A 60 -12.07 15.72 -11.27
CA TRP A 60 -11.82 14.73 -10.22
C TRP A 60 -12.27 13.31 -10.60
N ASN A 61 -13.35 13.17 -11.36
CA ASN A 61 -13.77 11.86 -11.83
C ASN A 61 -12.73 11.25 -12.78
N GLN A 62 -12.13 12.05 -13.65
CA GLN A 62 -11.07 11.59 -14.55
C GLN A 62 -9.81 11.19 -13.75
N VAL A 63 -9.47 11.91 -12.69
CA VAL A 63 -8.38 11.54 -11.77
C VAL A 63 -8.67 10.20 -11.12
N CYS A 64 -9.87 10.01 -10.57
CA CYS A 64 -10.26 8.73 -9.97
C CYS A 64 -10.21 7.58 -10.98
N GLU A 65 -10.75 7.76 -12.19
CA GLU A 65 -10.75 6.72 -13.22
C GLU A 65 -9.33 6.34 -13.66
N GLY A 66 -8.43 7.33 -13.81
CA GLY A 66 -7.03 7.08 -14.13
C GLY A 66 -6.30 6.33 -13.01
N PHE A 67 -6.48 6.76 -11.76
CA PHE A 67 -5.89 6.12 -10.60
C PHE A 67 -6.36 4.66 -10.42
N LEU A 68 -7.63 4.40 -10.66
CA LEU A 68 -8.23 3.08 -10.51
C LEU A 68 -7.90 2.11 -11.65
N GLN A 69 -7.27 2.57 -12.73
CA GLN A 69 -7.04 1.75 -13.92
C GLN A 69 -6.16 0.53 -13.61
N GLY A 70 -5.03 0.74 -12.89
CA GLY A 70 -4.13 -0.33 -12.50
C GLY A 70 -4.82 -1.36 -11.60
N TYR A 71 -5.52 -0.90 -10.56
CA TYR A 71 -6.29 -1.76 -9.67
C TYR A 71 -7.33 -2.62 -10.42
N ARG A 72 -8.12 -2.00 -11.30
CA ARG A 72 -9.15 -2.73 -12.07
C ARG A 72 -8.54 -3.76 -13.02
N ASN A 73 -7.40 -3.43 -13.63
CA ASN A 73 -6.67 -4.36 -14.48
C ASN A 73 -6.08 -5.52 -13.67
N ALA A 74 -5.57 -5.25 -12.46
CA ALA A 74 -5.11 -6.28 -11.53
C ALA A 74 -6.26 -7.22 -11.10
N LYS A 75 -7.42 -6.67 -10.71
CA LYS A 75 -8.63 -7.43 -10.38
C LYS A 75 -9.03 -8.35 -11.53
N LYS A 76 -9.08 -7.82 -12.74
CA LYS A 76 -9.41 -8.60 -13.92
C LYS A 76 -8.40 -9.73 -14.20
N ALA A 77 -7.12 -9.50 -13.90
CA ALA A 77 -6.08 -10.49 -14.09
C ALA A 77 -6.19 -11.67 -13.11
N SER A 78 -6.76 -11.46 -11.92
CA SER A 78 -6.96 -12.51 -10.90
C SER A 78 -8.33 -13.20 -10.98
N GLU A 79 -9.21 -12.81 -11.91
CA GLU A 79 -10.53 -13.44 -12.06
C GLU A 79 -10.44 -14.96 -12.26
N GLY A 80 -11.23 -15.70 -11.49
CA GLY A 80 -11.25 -17.17 -11.54
C GLY A 80 -10.12 -17.85 -10.77
N THR A 81 -9.34 -17.11 -9.99
CA THR A 81 -8.31 -17.64 -9.09
C THR A 81 -8.64 -17.30 -7.63
N ASP A 82 -7.91 -17.89 -6.68
CA ASP A 82 -8.02 -17.58 -5.25
C ASP A 82 -7.11 -16.38 -4.85
N PHE A 83 -6.44 -15.76 -5.82
CA PHE A 83 -5.51 -14.66 -5.56
C PHE A 83 -6.26 -13.35 -5.30
N GLN A 84 -5.99 -12.72 -4.15
CA GLN A 84 -6.71 -11.51 -3.72
C GLN A 84 -6.03 -10.25 -4.22
N ILE A 85 -6.81 -9.35 -4.82
CA ILE A 85 -6.39 -8.00 -5.18
C ILE A 85 -7.19 -7.01 -4.35
N LEU A 86 -6.49 -6.19 -3.58
CA LEU A 86 -7.09 -5.15 -2.75
C LEU A 86 -6.63 -3.76 -3.21
N LEU A 87 -7.47 -2.76 -2.97
CA LEU A 87 -7.17 -1.36 -3.27
C LEU A 87 -6.50 -0.69 -2.07
N GLY A 88 -5.38 -0.04 -2.34
CA GLY A 88 -4.73 0.91 -1.47
C GLY A 88 -4.28 2.13 -2.27
N MET A 89 -3.48 2.99 -1.68
CA MET A 89 -2.78 4.07 -2.35
C MET A 89 -1.45 4.36 -1.66
N GLU A 90 -0.47 4.84 -2.41
CA GLU A 90 0.69 5.50 -1.85
C GLU A 90 0.52 7.01 -2.03
N ILE A 91 0.14 7.69 -0.95
CA ILE A 91 -0.14 9.13 -0.97
C ILE A 91 1.07 9.95 -0.57
N ARG A 92 1.33 11.03 -1.33
CA ARG A 92 2.32 12.06 -0.98
C ARG A 92 1.65 13.42 -0.97
N PHE A 93 1.92 14.18 0.09
CA PHE A 93 1.41 15.53 0.25
C PHE A 93 2.31 16.56 -0.43
N PRO A 94 1.79 17.73 -0.85
CA PRO A 94 2.61 18.83 -1.35
C PRO A 94 3.65 19.26 -0.30
N HIS A 95 4.89 19.45 -0.73
CA HIS A 95 6.00 19.87 0.14
C HIS A 95 6.43 18.82 1.19
N ASP A 96 5.95 17.58 1.10
CA ASP A 96 6.43 16.46 1.90
C ASP A 96 7.20 15.48 1.00
N GLU A 97 8.34 15.00 1.50
CA GLU A 97 9.13 13.98 0.81
C GLU A 97 8.77 12.56 1.26
N ASN A 98 7.91 12.44 2.28
CA ASN A 98 7.42 11.16 2.76
C ASN A 98 6.25 10.65 1.92
N ASP A 99 6.19 9.34 1.78
CA ASP A 99 5.05 8.62 1.22
C ASP A 99 4.34 7.85 2.32
N PHE A 100 3.02 7.70 2.15
CA PHE A 100 2.19 6.97 3.10
C PHE A 100 1.32 5.96 2.35
N LEU A 101 1.42 4.68 2.75
CA LEU A 101 0.51 3.65 2.27
C LEU A 101 -0.80 3.76 3.05
N VAL A 102 -1.91 3.81 2.35
CA VAL A 102 -3.24 3.87 2.96
C VAL A 102 -4.04 2.66 2.51
N TYR A 103 -4.44 1.85 3.48
CA TYR A 103 -5.26 0.66 3.27
C TYR A 103 -6.69 0.87 3.75
N GLY A 104 -7.63 0.12 3.16
CA GLY A 104 -9.04 0.20 3.52
C GLY A 104 -9.86 1.14 2.67
N ILE A 105 -9.26 1.80 1.68
CA ILE A 105 -9.96 2.70 0.76
C ILE A 105 -10.86 1.92 -0.21
N SER A 106 -11.83 2.60 -0.77
CA SER A 106 -12.72 2.11 -1.82
C SER A 106 -12.83 3.11 -2.96
N GLU A 107 -13.39 2.69 -4.10
CA GLU A 107 -13.68 3.62 -5.20
C GLU A 107 -14.65 4.73 -4.76
N GLU A 108 -15.59 4.42 -3.87
CA GLU A 108 -16.52 5.40 -3.29
C GLU A 108 -15.79 6.41 -2.38
N PHE A 109 -14.86 5.93 -1.55
CA PHE A 109 -14.01 6.78 -0.73
C PHE A 109 -13.27 7.81 -1.57
N LEU A 110 -12.63 7.40 -2.68
CA LEU A 110 -11.93 8.31 -3.58
C LEU A 110 -12.85 9.38 -4.15
N LYS A 111 -14.04 9.00 -4.59
CA LYS A 111 -15.04 9.94 -5.14
C LYS A 111 -15.50 10.97 -4.12
N ASN A 112 -15.63 10.57 -2.85
CA ASN A 112 -16.13 11.42 -1.77
C ASN A 112 -15.04 12.31 -1.15
N HIS A 113 -13.75 12.06 -1.41
CA HIS A 113 -12.62 12.81 -0.85
C HIS A 113 -11.76 13.46 -1.96
N PRO A 114 -12.33 14.45 -2.71
CA PRO A 114 -11.59 15.11 -3.78
C PRO A 114 -10.33 15.79 -3.23
N TRP A 115 -9.23 15.64 -3.97
CA TRP A 115 -7.94 16.28 -3.69
C TRP A 115 -7.36 15.91 -2.32
N ILE A 116 -7.66 14.69 -1.79
CA ILE A 116 -7.18 14.25 -0.48
C ILE A 116 -5.66 14.37 -0.33
N TYR A 117 -4.90 14.20 -1.40
CA TYR A 117 -3.45 14.37 -1.40
C TYR A 117 -2.99 15.84 -1.25
N ARG A 118 -3.88 16.82 -1.17
CA ARG A 118 -3.57 18.22 -0.84
C ARG A 118 -3.78 18.56 0.63
N LYS A 119 -4.17 17.59 1.41
CA LYS A 119 -4.25 17.70 2.87
C LYS A 119 -2.87 17.52 3.49
N GLU A 120 -2.84 17.40 4.81
CA GLU A 120 -1.66 17.03 5.57
C GLU A 120 -1.90 15.73 6.34
N LEU A 121 -0.82 15.11 6.84
CA LEU A 121 -0.91 13.84 7.56
C LEU A 121 -1.90 13.86 8.75
N PRO A 122 -1.98 14.91 9.60
CA PRO A 122 -2.97 14.95 10.68
C PRO A 122 -4.42 14.94 10.19
N GLU A 123 -4.72 15.60 9.06
CA GLU A 123 -6.06 15.61 8.47
C GLU A 123 -6.41 14.25 7.86
N LEU A 124 -5.43 13.62 7.18
CA LEU A 124 -5.60 12.26 6.67
C LEU A 124 -5.85 11.27 7.82
N TYR A 125 -5.13 11.42 8.94
CA TYR A 125 -5.31 10.56 10.11
C TYR A 125 -6.71 10.70 10.71
N GLN A 126 -7.26 11.92 10.80
CA GLN A 126 -8.63 12.12 11.26
C GLN A 126 -9.63 11.41 10.34
N ILE A 127 -9.49 11.56 9.02
CA ILE A 127 -10.33 10.85 8.03
C ILE A 127 -10.19 9.33 8.19
N ALA A 128 -8.96 8.84 8.41
CA ALA A 128 -8.71 7.42 8.57
C ALA A 128 -9.40 6.83 9.81
N GLU A 129 -9.45 7.57 10.91
CA GLU A 129 -10.18 7.16 12.11
C GLU A 129 -11.70 7.14 11.88
N GLU A 130 -12.23 8.13 11.16
CA GLU A 130 -13.67 8.22 10.85
C GLU A 130 -14.14 7.16 9.84
N GLU A 131 -13.33 6.87 8.82
CA GLU A 131 -13.67 5.95 7.71
C GLU A 131 -13.15 4.51 7.92
N GLY A 132 -12.37 4.30 8.98
CA GLY A 132 -11.80 2.99 9.30
C GLY A 132 -10.66 2.57 8.37
N LEU A 133 -9.80 3.51 7.98
CA LEU A 133 -8.61 3.26 7.16
C LEU A 133 -7.40 2.92 8.04
N PHE A 134 -6.28 2.58 7.40
CA PHE A 134 -5.03 2.24 8.06
C PHE A 134 -3.85 2.90 7.35
N ILE A 135 -3.10 3.76 8.06
CA ILE A 135 -2.00 4.54 7.51
C ILE A 135 -0.67 3.94 7.95
N VAL A 136 0.21 3.67 6.98
CA VAL A 136 1.56 3.16 7.18
C VAL A 136 2.55 4.13 6.53
N GLN A 137 3.58 4.58 7.24
CA GLN A 137 4.64 5.33 6.58
C GLN A 137 5.48 4.39 5.72
N ALA A 138 5.55 4.65 4.42
CA ALA A 138 6.38 3.91 3.47
C ALA A 138 7.86 4.28 3.64
N HIS A 139 8.78 3.32 3.49
CA HIS A 139 10.24 3.51 3.45
C HIS A 139 10.76 4.77 4.19
N PRO A 140 10.51 4.92 5.50
CA PRO A 140 10.61 6.20 6.25
C PRO A 140 12.01 6.80 6.32
N TYR A 141 13.03 6.02 5.98
CA TYR A 141 14.43 6.46 6.06
C TYR A 141 15.17 6.38 4.72
N ARG A 142 14.42 6.26 3.61
CA ARG A 142 14.99 6.44 2.27
C ARG A 142 15.54 7.86 2.13
N SER A 143 16.50 8.06 1.24
CA SER A 143 17.07 9.39 0.98
C SER A 143 15.97 10.44 0.81
N MET A 144 16.09 11.56 1.51
CA MET A 144 15.13 12.67 1.62
C MET A 144 13.88 12.38 2.48
N CYS A 145 13.55 11.11 2.78
CA CYS A 145 12.47 10.79 3.71
C CYS A 145 12.95 10.89 5.16
N PHE A 146 12.04 11.18 6.05
CA PHE A 146 12.28 11.27 7.49
C PHE A 146 11.09 10.70 8.26
N GLN A 147 11.33 10.28 9.49
CA GLN A 147 10.26 9.77 10.35
C GLN A 147 9.16 10.82 10.52
N ALA A 148 7.96 10.50 10.10
CA ALA A 148 6.78 11.31 10.34
C ALA A 148 6.36 11.25 11.83
N ASP A 149 5.45 12.15 12.21
CA ASP A 149 4.90 12.13 13.57
C ASP A 149 4.09 10.84 13.80
N VAL A 150 4.63 9.96 14.62
CA VAL A 150 4.05 8.64 14.92
C VAL A 150 2.65 8.68 15.52
N ARG A 151 2.21 9.83 16.03
CA ARG A 151 0.85 10.01 16.54
C ARG A 151 -0.22 9.91 15.45
N TYR A 152 0.18 10.10 14.20
CA TYR A 152 -0.68 10.06 13.03
C TYR A 152 -0.42 8.84 12.13
N LEU A 153 0.18 7.78 12.71
CA LEU A 153 0.47 6.53 12.03
C LEU A 153 -0.16 5.33 12.75
N HIS A 154 -0.63 4.39 12.01
CA HIS A 154 -1.06 3.08 12.53
C HIS A 154 0.09 2.06 12.45
N GLY A 155 0.92 2.18 11.43
CA GLY A 155 2.03 1.29 11.15
C GLY A 155 3.18 1.98 10.45
N ILE A 156 4.22 1.20 10.17
CA ILE A 156 5.43 1.61 9.45
C ILE A 156 5.92 0.45 8.58
N GLU A 157 6.37 0.75 7.38
CA GLU A 157 7.01 -0.24 6.51
C GLU A 157 8.43 -0.50 7.04
N VAL A 158 8.58 -1.59 7.79
CA VAL A 158 9.87 -1.94 8.41
C VAL A 158 10.84 -2.58 7.44
N PHE A 159 10.37 -3.07 6.32
CA PHE A 159 11.20 -3.61 5.25
C PHE A 159 10.64 -3.21 3.88
N ASN A 160 11.36 -2.35 3.19
CA ASN A 160 11.15 -2.06 1.78
C ASN A 160 12.23 -2.79 0.98
N GLY A 161 11.79 -3.62 0.04
CA GLY A 161 12.67 -4.53 -0.71
C GLY A 161 13.20 -3.97 -2.02
N ASN A 162 12.89 -2.71 -2.37
CA ASN A 162 13.33 -2.11 -3.62
C ASN A 162 14.88 -2.04 -3.70
N PRO A 163 15.53 -2.79 -4.61
CA PRO A 163 16.98 -2.92 -4.63
C PRO A 163 17.71 -1.66 -5.11
N ARG A 164 16.99 -0.69 -5.66
CA ARG A 164 17.55 0.56 -6.21
C ARG A 164 17.72 1.64 -5.16
N HIS A 165 17.21 1.41 -3.94
CA HIS A 165 17.22 2.39 -2.86
C HIS A 165 17.75 1.82 -1.55
N GLN A 166 18.50 2.62 -0.82
CA GLN A 166 18.85 2.31 0.57
C GLN A 166 17.70 2.80 1.46
N SER A 167 16.86 1.87 1.93
CA SER A 167 15.69 2.20 2.73
C SER A 167 15.95 2.23 4.23
N HIS A 168 17.15 1.84 4.69
CA HIS A 168 17.52 1.80 6.12
C HIS A 168 16.49 1.04 6.98
N ASN A 169 16.13 -0.14 6.52
CA ASN A 169 15.11 -1.00 7.11
C ASN A 169 15.31 -1.25 8.62
N GLU A 170 16.58 -1.34 9.06
CA GLU A 170 16.93 -1.46 10.47
C GLU A 170 16.41 -0.32 11.34
N LYS A 171 16.46 0.92 10.83
CA LYS A 171 15.95 2.09 11.55
C LYS A 171 14.41 2.10 11.59
N ALA A 172 13.77 1.64 10.51
CA ALA A 172 12.33 1.53 10.45
C ALA A 172 11.82 0.51 11.48
N LEU A 173 12.51 -0.63 11.61
CA LEU A 173 12.21 -1.65 12.61
C LEU A 173 12.38 -1.11 14.04
N GLU A 174 13.51 -0.46 14.35
CA GLU A 174 13.74 0.18 15.65
C GLU A 174 12.63 1.19 16.01
N THR A 175 12.18 1.97 15.00
CA THR A 175 11.08 2.93 15.19
C THR A 175 9.75 2.22 15.48
N ALA A 176 9.41 1.17 14.72
CA ALA A 176 8.21 0.38 14.95
C ALA A 176 8.15 -0.21 16.36
N GLU A 177 9.25 -0.81 16.80
CA GLU A 177 9.38 -1.40 18.14
C GLU A 177 9.26 -0.34 19.23
N LYS A 178 9.96 0.79 19.08
CA LYS A 178 9.96 1.89 20.05
C LYS A 178 8.58 2.49 20.28
N TYR A 179 7.78 2.62 19.23
CA TYR A 179 6.49 3.29 19.29
C TYR A 179 5.30 2.32 19.20
N HIS A 180 5.56 1.01 19.20
CA HIS A 180 4.54 -0.05 19.11
C HIS A 180 3.63 0.12 17.88
N LEU A 181 4.23 0.43 16.74
CA LEU A 181 3.54 0.53 15.46
C LEU A 181 3.42 -0.84 14.80
N VAL A 182 2.33 -1.05 14.06
CA VAL A 182 2.19 -2.25 13.24
C VAL A 182 3.29 -2.27 12.17
N GLN A 183 3.88 -3.44 11.98
CA GLN A 183 4.98 -3.65 11.04
C GLN A 183 4.47 -4.24 9.74
N THR A 184 4.72 -3.56 8.62
CA THR A 184 4.48 -4.10 7.28
C THR A 184 5.78 -4.24 6.51
N LYS A 185 5.75 -5.02 5.44
CA LYS A 185 6.85 -5.21 4.49
C LYS A 185 6.28 -5.17 3.08
N GLY A 186 7.01 -4.55 2.17
CA GLY A 186 6.63 -4.49 0.77
C GLY A 186 7.83 -4.48 -0.14
N SER A 187 7.65 -4.86 -1.39
CA SER A 187 8.71 -4.82 -2.38
C SER A 187 8.88 -3.44 -3.02
N ASP A 188 7.86 -2.58 -2.90
CA ASP A 188 7.81 -1.32 -3.64
C ASP A 188 8.02 -1.60 -5.15
N PHE A 189 7.17 -2.54 -5.63
CA PHE A 189 7.31 -3.16 -6.94
C PHE A 189 7.08 -2.19 -8.07
N HIS A 190 8.09 -2.01 -8.90
CA HIS A 190 8.06 -1.17 -10.10
C HIS A 190 8.52 -1.92 -11.35
N GLN A 191 9.33 -2.95 -11.18
CA GLN A 191 9.90 -3.75 -12.27
C GLN A 191 10.12 -5.20 -11.82
N PRO A 192 10.33 -6.15 -12.76
CA PRO A 192 10.33 -7.58 -12.46
C PRO A 192 11.28 -8.02 -11.35
N GLU A 193 12.41 -7.35 -11.20
CA GLU A 193 13.45 -7.67 -10.23
C GLU A 193 13.09 -7.31 -8.79
N ASP A 194 11.99 -6.57 -8.57
CA ASP A 194 11.59 -6.09 -7.25
C ASP A 194 10.82 -7.13 -6.45
N ILE A 195 10.33 -8.19 -7.08
CA ILE A 195 9.55 -9.25 -6.42
C ILE A 195 10.37 -9.97 -5.34
N GLY A 196 9.75 -10.33 -4.22
CA GLY A 196 10.39 -11.19 -3.22
C GLY A 196 10.20 -10.77 -1.77
N VAL A 197 9.46 -9.70 -1.50
CA VAL A 197 9.16 -9.23 -0.14
C VAL A 197 7.67 -9.30 0.12
N TRP A 198 7.28 -9.75 1.30
CA TRP A 198 5.87 -9.83 1.71
C TRP A 198 5.68 -9.56 3.20
N THR A 199 4.50 -9.11 3.56
CA THR A 199 4.01 -9.14 4.94
C THR A 199 3.33 -10.49 5.18
N GLU A 200 3.72 -11.16 6.25
CA GLU A 200 3.02 -12.34 6.71
C GLU A 200 1.77 -11.89 7.48
N LEU A 201 0.60 -12.14 6.90
CA LEU A 201 -0.64 -11.93 7.61
C LEU A 201 -0.89 -13.12 8.56
N PRO A 202 -1.38 -12.88 9.79
CA PRO A 202 -1.73 -13.95 10.69
C PRO A 202 -2.80 -14.84 10.07
N GLU A 203 -2.75 -16.14 10.39
CA GLU A 203 -3.73 -17.11 9.95
C GLU A 203 -5.10 -16.70 10.49
N MET A 204 -5.87 -16.06 9.64
CA MET A 204 -7.30 -15.86 9.86
C MET A 204 -8.03 -17.06 9.26
N PRO A 205 -9.17 -17.46 9.79
CA PRO A 205 -9.96 -18.56 9.19
C PRO A 205 -10.32 -18.28 7.72
N GLU A 206 -10.17 -17.04 7.27
CA GLU A 206 -10.45 -16.58 5.91
C GLU A 206 -9.40 -15.55 5.48
N MET A 207 -8.98 -15.62 4.23
CA MET A 207 -8.15 -14.60 3.57
C MET A 207 -8.87 -13.24 3.57
N PRO A 208 -8.13 -12.10 3.56
CA PRO A 208 -8.79 -10.79 3.44
C PRO A 208 -9.52 -10.70 2.10
N GLU A 209 -10.83 -10.88 2.10
CA GLU A 209 -11.67 -10.82 0.91
C GLU A 209 -11.94 -9.39 0.43
N ASN A 210 -11.68 -8.42 1.27
CA ASN A 210 -11.87 -7.01 0.99
C ASN A 210 -10.97 -6.12 1.86
N GLU A 211 -10.93 -4.84 1.51
CA GLU A 211 -10.07 -3.82 2.11
C GLU A 211 -10.36 -3.63 3.62
N LYS A 212 -11.62 -3.69 4.04
CA LYS A 212 -12.00 -3.56 5.47
C LYS A 212 -11.51 -4.74 6.30
N MET A 213 -11.54 -5.95 5.74
CA MET A 213 -11.01 -7.13 6.41
C MET A 213 -9.49 -7.05 6.57
N LEU A 214 -8.77 -6.57 5.55
CA LEU A 214 -7.33 -6.32 5.67
C LEU A 214 -7.02 -5.36 6.82
N VAL A 215 -7.73 -4.23 6.91
CA VAL A 215 -7.53 -3.25 7.99
C VAL A 215 -7.78 -3.88 9.36
N ARG A 216 -8.81 -4.72 9.51
CA ARG A 216 -9.06 -5.43 10.76
C ARG A 216 -7.88 -6.34 11.14
N ILE A 217 -7.38 -7.12 10.17
CA ILE A 217 -6.21 -7.99 10.37
C ILE A 217 -5.00 -7.17 10.84
N LEU A 218 -4.70 -6.05 10.15
CA LEU A 218 -3.58 -5.19 10.51
C LEU A 218 -3.74 -4.59 11.91
N LYS A 219 -4.95 -4.20 12.31
CA LYS A 219 -5.23 -3.70 13.68
C LYS A 219 -5.03 -4.78 14.74
N ASP A 220 -5.28 -6.04 14.43
CA ASP A 220 -5.10 -7.18 15.33
C ASP A 220 -3.63 -7.65 15.43
N MET A 221 -2.73 -7.14 14.56
CA MET A 221 -1.27 -7.40 14.60
C MET A 221 -0.52 -6.55 15.66
N LYS A 222 -1.20 -5.70 16.40
CA LYS A 222 -0.61 -4.84 17.46
C LYS A 222 -0.15 -5.61 18.68
#